data_e21271bd1d105a589184aa6a9a574e7d
#
_entry.id   e21271bd1d105a589184aa6a9a574e7d
#
_cell.length_a   1.000
_cell.length_b   1.000
_cell.length_c   1.000
_cell.angle_alpha   90.00
_cell.angle_beta   90.00
_cell.angle_gamma   90.00
#
_symmetry.space_group_name_H-M   'P 1'
#
loop_
_entity.id
_entity.type
_entity.pdbx_description
1 polymer ?
#
loop_
_entity_poly.entity_id
_entity_poly.type
_entity_poly.pdbx_seq_one_letter_code
_entity_poly.pdbx_strand_id
1 'polypeptide(L)'
;MGFNTETFDCILLAGFTEKYYANTIPRVDTDKSGTSRPGCRSLNATGALGLALHYLNSTMREISLQEIFALIPSSISHYNHFSLGILLKTFKSMPDASIQWPRDEIEFEECSSLITQHHPRLLGAFGGVDGLNLPVQTSDDQEIENATYNGWLSEHFVSSVLVFSPKGGQSFILAFTLC
;
A
#
# COMPACT_ATOMS: atom_id res chain seq x y z
N MET A 1 10.45 4.11 11.73
CA MET A 1 9.67 4.14 10.49
C MET A 1 10.65 4.14 9.33
N GLY A 2 10.45 3.37 8.28
CA GLY A 2 11.37 3.29 7.12
C GLY A 2 11.39 4.54 6.22
N PHE A 3 10.68 5.60 6.60
CA PHE A 3 10.60 6.84 5.85
C PHE A 3 11.30 7.98 6.60
N ASN A 4 12.00 8.85 5.86
CA ASN A 4 12.52 10.09 6.40
C ASN A 4 11.39 11.14 6.55
N THR A 5 11.67 12.21 7.27
CA THR A 5 10.70 13.28 7.53
C THR A 5 10.23 13.96 6.25
N GLU A 6 11.13 14.11 5.28
CA GLU A 6 10.83 14.75 3.99
C GLU A 6 9.80 13.96 3.19
N THR A 7 9.95 12.61 3.11
CA THR A 7 8.98 11.75 2.45
C THR A 7 7.62 11.78 3.15
N PHE A 8 7.61 11.82 4.49
CA PHE A 8 6.39 11.94 5.27
C PHE A 8 5.64 13.23 4.95
N ASP A 9 6.34 14.38 4.95
CA ASP A 9 5.77 15.67 4.63
C ASP A 9 5.32 15.75 3.16
N CYS A 10 6.08 15.14 2.25
CA CYS A 10 5.70 15.03 0.84
C CYS A 10 4.34 14.32 0.67
N ILE A 11 4.10 13.21 1.37
CA ILE A 11 2.82 12.50 1.31
C ILE A 11 1.68 13.35 1.85
N LEU A 12 1.89 14.08 2.96
CA LEU A 12 0.89 15.01 3.52
C LEU A 12 0.50 16.09 2.52
N LEU A 13 1.51 16.70 1.87
CA LEU A 13 1.34 17.79 0.90
C LEU A 13 0.79 17.30 -0.45
N ALA A 14 1.06 16.06 -0.85
CA ALA A 14 0.55 15.46 -2.09
C ALA A 14 -0.97 15.19 -2.09
N GLY A 15 -1.67 15.70 -1.08
CA GLY A 15 -3.13 15.69 -0.98
C GLY A 15 -3.68 14.71 0.07
N PHE A 16 -2.83 14.06 0.88
CA PHE A 16 -3.32 13.25 1.99
C PHE A 16 -4.14 14.09 2.97
N THR A 17 -3.62 15.25 3.37
CA THR A 17 -4.28 16.15 4.32
C THR A 17 -5.64 16.62 3.81
N GLU A 18 -5.71 17.06 2.55
CA GLU A 18 -6.95 17.51 1.93
C GLU A 18 -7.98 16.38 1.87
N LYS A 19 -7.59 15.23 1.32
CA LYS A 19 -8.46 14.05 1.21
C LYS A 19 -8.92 13.54 2.58
N TYR A 20 -8.01 13.60 3.59
CA TYR A 20 -8.34 13.20 4.95
C TYR A 20 -9.48 14.04 5.52
N TYR A 21 -9.45 15.36 5.39
CA TYR A 21 -10.49 16.24 5.92
C TYR A 21 -11.75 16.30 5.05
N ALA A 22 -11.65 16.05 3.76
CA ALA A 22 -12.79 16.05 2.85
C ALA A 22 -13.71 14.81 3.02
N ASN A 23 -13.16 13.66 3.45
CA ASN A 23 -13.92 12.41 3.52
C ASN A 23 -14.38 12.11 4.95
N THR A 24 -15.53 11.43 5.11
CA THR A 24 -16.01 10.92 6.39
C THR A 24 -15.30 9.63 6.77
N ILE A 25 -15.05 9.42 8.08
CA ILE A 25 -14.53 8.14 8.57
C ILE A 25 -15.70 7.13 8.55
N PRO A 26 -15.58 6.02 7.80
CA PRO A 26 -16.66 5.02 7.73
C PRO A 26 -16.90 4.39 9.10
N ARG A 27 -18.15 4.37 9.53
CA ARG A 27 -18.62 3.69 10.75
C ARG A 27 -19.96 3.05 10.44
N VAL A 28 -20.26 1.95 11.10
CA VAL A 28 -21.52 1.22 10.88
C VAL A 28 -22.74 2.05 11.32
N ASP A 29 -22.55 2.91 12.32
CA ASP A 29 -23.57 3.75 12.94
C ASP A 29 -23.71 5.15 12.31
N THR A 30 -22.96 5.44 11.22
CA THR A 30 -22.99 6.74 10.56
C THR A 30 -23.52 6.65 9.15
N ASP A 31 -24.28 7.68 8.75
CA ASP A 31 -24.72 7.83 7.36
C ASP A 31 -23.51 8.06 6.44
N LYS A 32 -23.39 7.23 5.40
CA LYS A 32 -22.32 7.33 4.39
C LYS A 32 -22.38 8.63 3.59
N SER A 33 -23.54 9.27 3.51
CA SER A 33 -23.76 10.57 2.86
C SER A 33 -23.50 11.77 3.76
N GLY A 34 -23.15 11.54 5.02
CA GLY A 34 -22.91 12.58 6.02
C GLY A 34 -21.72 13.47 5.68
N THR A 35 -21.77 14.73 6.11
CA THR A 35 -20.66 15.69 5.99
C THR A 35 -19.54 15.37 6.97
N SER A 36 -18.30 15.52 6.49
CA SER A 36 -17.10 15.36 7.34
C SER A 36 -17.12 16.36 8.50
N ARG A 37 -16.81 15.89 9.71
CA ARG A 37 -16.69 16.70 10.93
C ARG A 37 -15.25 16.73 11.43
N PRO A 38 -14.35 17.50 10.83
CA PRO A 38 -12.92 17.50 11.18
C PRO A 38 -12.62 17.78 12.64
N GLY A 39 -13.37 18.71 13.26
CA GLY A 39 -13.18 19.11 14.65
C GLY A 39 -13.53 18.05 15.70
N CYS A 40 -14.20 16.94 15.30
CA CYS A 40 -14.57 15.84 16.20
C CYS A 40 -13.64 14.62 16.06
N ARG A 41 -12.53 14.74 15.32
CA ARG A 41 -11.58 13.63 15.10
C ARG A 41 -10.58 13.54 16.23
N SER A 42 -10.33 12.31 16.70
CA SER A 42 -9.31 12.02 17.71
C SER A 42 -7.88 12.14 17.19
N LEU A 43 -7.69 11.96 15.88
CA LEU A 43 -6.41 12.18 15.19
C LEU A 43 -6.55 13.26 14.13
N ASN A 44 -5.51 14.09 14.01
CA ASN A 44 -5.32 14.95 12.84
C ASN A 44 -4.73 14.15 11.65
N ALA A 45 -4.58 14.77 10.48
CA ALA A 45 -4.06 14.11 9.30
C ALA A 45 -2.65 13.53 9.50
N THR A 46 -1.79 14.25 10.21
CA THR A 46 -0.42 13.82 10.54
C THR A 46 -0.43 12.56 11.42
N GLY A 47 -1.25 12.56 12.48
CA GLY A 47 -1.41 11.40 13.36
C GLY A 47 -2.00 10.20 12.61
N ALA A 48 -2.96 10.43 11.73
CA ALA A 48 -3.60 9.37 10.94
C ALA A 48 -2.63 8.76 9.91
N LEU A 49 -1.82 9.56 9.24
CA LEU A 49 -0.74 9.07 8.37
C LEU A 49 0.31 8.30 9.18
N GLY A 50 0.72 8.84 10.33
CA GLY A 50 1.66 8.17 11.23
C GLY A 50 1.16 6.80 11.68
N LEU A 51 -0.12 6.69 12.04
CA LEU A 51 -0.75 5.42 12.41
C LEU A 51 -0.71 4.42 11.25
N ALA A 52 -1.12 4.82 10.04
CA ALA A 52 -1.12 3.96 8.86
C ALA A 52 0.29 3.47 8.50
N LEU A 53 1.30 4.35 8.52
CA LEU A 53 2.68 3.97 8.24
C LEU A 53 3.29 3.09 9.34
N HIS A 54 2.95 3.31 10.60
CA HIS A 54 3.32 2.41 11.68
C HIS A 54 2.73 1.02 11.51
N TYR A 55 1.46 0.95 11.18
CA TYR A 55 0.77 -0.31 10.91
C TYR A 55 1.42 -1.10 9.76
N LEU A 56 1.78 -0.43 8.67
CA LEU A 56 2.40 -1.07 7.50
C LEU A 56 3.85 -1.49 7.74
N ASN A 57 4.58 -0.78 8.58
CA ASN A 57 6.03 -0.98 8.76
C ASN A 57 6.40 -1.76 10.03
N SER A 58 5.44 -2.18 10.82
CA SER A 58 5.70 -2.88 12.07
C SER A 58 4.91 -4.16 12.18
N THR A 59 5.50 -5.16 12.83
CA THR A 59 4.79 -6.37 13.27
C THR A 59 4.02 -6.14 14.58
N MET A 60 3.85 -4.88 14.99
CA MET A 60 3.18 -4.53 16.23
C MET A 60 1.70 -4.93 16.19
N ARG A 61 1.26 -5.51 17.30
CA ARG A 61 -0.18 -5.77 17.49
C ARG A 61 -0.93 -4.45 17.66
N GLU A 62 -2.20 -4.42 17.30
CA GLU A 62 -3.07 -3.25 17.48
C GLU A 62 -3.06 -2.69 18.91
N ILE A 63 -2.89 -3.53 19.92
CA ILE A 63 -2.75 -3.12 21.33
C ILE A 63 -1.59 -2.15 21.53
N SER A 64 -0.44 -2.40 20.91
CA SER A 64 0.71 -1.49 21.03
C SER A 64 0.46 -0.16 20.31
N LEU A 65 -0.28 -0.18 19.21
CA LEU A 65 -0.69 1.05 18.52
C LEU A 65 -1.67 1.88 19.36
N GLN A 66 -2.53 1.22 20.15
CA GLN A 66 -3.44 1.91 21.09
C GLN A 66 -2.66 2.71 22.14
N GLU A 67 -1.61 2.14 22.68
CA GLU A 67 -0.74 2.81 23.67
C GLU A 67 0.01 3.99 23.05
N ILE A 68 0.58 3.81 21.85
CA ILE A 68 1.35 4.86 21.16
C ILE A 68 0.46 6.05 20.78
N PHE A 69 -0.73 5.79 20.25
CA PHE A 69 -1.64 6.82 19.74
C PHE A 69 -2.71 7.25 20.75
N ALA A 70 -2.73 6.67 21.95
CA ALA A 70 -3.71 6.93 23.01
C ALA A 70 -5.16 6.82 22.53
N LEU A 71 -5.45 5.77 21.76
CA LEU A 71 -6.78 5.52 21.20
C LEU A 71 -7.35 4.19 21.70
N ILE A 72 -8.68 4.10 21.74
CA ILE A 72 -9.36 2.84 22.01
C ILE A 72 -9.31 1.89 20.81
N PRO A 73 -9.44 0.54 21.00
CA PRO A 73 -9.30 -0.46 19.94
C PRO A 73 -10.13 -0.18 18.68
N SER A 74 -11.42 0.09 18.87
CA SER A 74 -12.32 0.37 17.75
C SER A 74 -11.92 1.61 16.95
N SER A 75 -11.37 2.63 17.63
CA SER A 75 -10.86 3.83 16.94
C SER A 75 -9.61 3.52 16.12
N ILE A 76 -8.66 2.71 16.65
CA ILE A 76 -7.47 2.30 15.90
C ILE A 76 -7.86 1.60 14.61
N SER A 77 -8.75 0.61 14.67
CA SER A 77 -9.21 -0.13 13.50
C SER A 77 -9.87 0.79 12.46
N HIS A 78 -10.78 1.67 12.90
CA HIS A 78 -11.45 2.62 12.00
C HIS A 78 -10.48 3.62 11.36
N TYR A 79 -9.56 4.20 12.14
CA TYR A 79 -8.57 5.13 11.62
C TYR A 79 -7.57 4.45 10.70
N ASN A 80 -7.13 3.22 11.01
CA ASN A 80 -6.25 2.45 10.15
C ASN A 80 -6.89 2.20 8.78
N HIS A 81 -8.07 1.62 8.75
CA HIS A 81 -8.77 1.33 7.51
C HIS A 81 -9.01 2.60 6.68
N PHE A 82 -9.48 3.66 7.32
CA PHE A 82 -9.72 4.94 6.67
C PHE A 82 -8.43 5.56 6.12
N SER A 83 -7.36 5.61 6.94
CA SER A 83 -6.09 6.23 6.56
C SER A 83 -5.38 5.46 5.44
N LEU A 84 -5.43 4.13 5.45
CA LEU A 84 -4.93 3.30 4.35
C LEU A 84 -5.68 3.58 3.04
N GLY A 85 -7.01 3.74 3.10
CA GLY A 85 -7.80 4.12 1.93
C GLY A 85 -7.45 5.51 1.38
N ILE A 86 -7.19 6.49 2.27
CA ILE A 86 -6.74 7.84 1.87
C ILE A 86 -5.32 7.78 1.30
N LEU A 87 -4.41 7.02 1.93
CA LEU A 87 -3.03 6.85 1.47
C LEU A 87 -2.98 6.24 0.06
N LEU A 88 -3.76 5.20 -0.19
CA LEU A 88 -3.87 4.60 -1.52
C LEU A 88 -4.38 5.61 -2.58
N LYS A 89 -5.43 6.39 -2.24
CA LYS A 89 -5.93 7.46 -3.12
C LYS A 89 -4.89 8.55 -3.37
N THR A 90 -4.05 8.84 -2.37
CA THR A 90 -2.97 9.82 -2.50
C THR A 90 -1.87 9.29 -3.41
N PHE A 91 -1.40 8.07 -3.21
CA PHE A 91 -0.38 7.47 -4.08
C PHE A 91 -0.84 7.34 -5.54
N LYS A 92 -2.12 6.99 -5.78
CA LYS A 92 -2.69 6.98 -7.15
C LYS A 92 -2.69 8.35 -7.83
N SER A 93 -2.65 9.44 -7.06
CA SER A 93 -2.58 10.81 -7.59
C SER A 93 -1.15 11.36 -7.69
N MET A 94 -0.15 10.65 -7.16
CA MET A 94 1.26 11.04 -7.19
C MET A 94 1.95 10.38 -8.40
N PRO A 95 2.49 11.15 -9.37
CA PRO A 95 3.21 10.57 -10.50
C PRO A 95 4.39 9.70 -10.08
N ASP A 96 5.14 10.14 -9.06
CA ASP A 96 6.34 9.44 -8.56
C ASP A 96 6.01 8.13 -7.83
N ALA A 97 4.77 7.98 -7.33
CA ALA A 97 4.30 6.76 -6.70
C ALA A 97 3.53 5.85 -7.67
N SER A 98 3.36 6.28 -8.91
CA SER A 98 2.69 5.47 -9.93
C SER A 98 3.63 4.38 -10.46
N ILE A 99 3.06 3.20 -10.72
CA ILE A 99 3.77 2.15 -11.43
C ILE A 99 3.99 2.62 -12.86
N GLN A 100 5.25 2.82 -13.22
CA GLN A 100 5.63 3.23 -14.57
C GLN A 100 6.28 2.04 -15.29
N TRP A 101 5.69 1.67 -16.39
CA TRP A 101 6.25 0.69 -17.31
C TRP A 101 7.11 1.40 -18.36
N PRO A 102 8.20 0.81 -18.87
CA PRO A 102 8.94 1.40 -19.99
C PRO A 102 7.98 1.71 -21.13
N ARG A 103 8.01 2.95 -21.64
CA ARG A 103 7.01 3.45 -22.58
C ARG A 103 7.40 3.26 -24.03
N ASP A 104 8.70 3.21 -24.28
CA ASP A 104 9.26 3.13 -25.62
C ASP A 104 10.46 2.18 -25.68
N GLU A 105 10.93 1.92 -26.88
CA GLU A 105 12.04 1.02 -27.15
C GLU A 105 13.34 1.51 -26.52
N ILE A 106 13.52 2.82 -26.40
CA ILE A 106 14.70 3.44 -25.80
C ILE A 106 14.79 3.11 -24.30
N GLU A 107 13.68 3.26 -23.58
CA GLU A 107 13.60 2.93 -22.15
C GLU A 107 13.81 1.43 -21.89
N PHE A 108 13.32 0.56 -22.80
CA PHE A 108 13.57 -0.89 -22.75
C PHE A 108 15.04 -1.21 -22.97
N GLU A 109 15.69 -0.58 -23.97
CA GLU A 109 17.11 -0.76 -24.26
C GLU A 109 18.01 -0.27 -23.11
N GLU A 110 17.67 0.87 -22.49
CA GLU A 110 18.37 1.36 -21.29
C GLU A 110 18.31 0.35 -20.16
N CYS A 111 17.12 -0.17 -19.85
CA CYS A 111 16.97 -1.20 -18.83
C CYS A 111 17.75 -2.48 -19.17
N SER A 112 17.68 -2.91 -20.42
CA SER A 112 18.41 -4.09 -20.89
C SER A 112 19.92 -3.90 -20.81
N SER A 113 20.42 -2.72 -21.14
CA SER A 113 21.84 -2.38 -21.04
C SER A 113 22.35 -2.46 -19.60
N LEU A 114 21.58 -1.94 -18.63
CA LEU A 114 21.92 -2.03 -17.21
C LEU A 114 22.01 -3.48 -16.73
N ILE A 115 21.08 -4.34 -17.14
CA ILE A 115 21.11 -5.77 -16.79
C ILE A 115 22.31 -6.45 -17.44
N THR A 116 22.55 -6.20 -18.72
CA THR A 116 23.62 -6.83 -19.48
C THR A 116 25.01 -6.46 -18.95
N GLN A 117 25.21 -5.26 -18.40
CA GLN A 117 26.46 -4.86 -17.73
C GLN A 117 26.81 -5.79 -16.55
N HIS A 118 25.85 -6.26 -15.81
CA HIS A 118 26.07 -7.15 -14.68
C HIS A 118 25.91 -8.64 -15.03
N HIS A 119 25.06 -8.91 -16.03
CA HIS A 119 24.72 -10.25 -16.48
C HIS A 119 24.78 -10.36 -18.02
N PRO A 120 25.98 -10.48 -18.64
CA PRO A 120 26.16 -10.40 -20.08
C PRO A 120 25.41 -11.44 -20.91
N ARG A 121 24.90 -12.50 -20.30
CA ARG A 121 24.10 -13.54 -20.95
C ARG A 121 22.61 -13.24 -21.04
N LEU A 122 22.12 -12.23 -20.32
CA LEU A 122 20.70 -11.86 -20.29
C LEU A 122 20.41 -10.74 -21.30
N LEU A 123 20.65 -11.05 -22.59
CA LEU A 123 20.37 -10.11 -23.66
C LEU A 123 18.84 -9.87 -23.78
N GLY A 124 18.46 -8.60 -23.88
CA GLY A 124 17.06 -8.21 -24.03
C GLY A 124 16.20 -8.30 -22.77
N ALA A 125 16.78 -8.72 -21.63
CA ALA A 125 16.09 -8.66 -20.35
C ALA A 125 16.01 -7.21 -19.88
N PHE A 126 14.84 -6.72 -19.48
CA PHE A 126 14.62 -5.35 -19.03
C PHE A 126 14.18 -5.24 -17.57
N GLY A 127 13.95 -6.34 -16.89
CA GLY A 127 13.52 -6.38 -15.48
C GLY A 127 13.62 -7.79 -14.89
N GLY A 128 13.43 -7.86 -13.59
CA GLY A 128 13.29 -9.11 -12.85
C GLY A 128 11.83 -9.35 -12.45
N VAL A 129 11.41 -10.60 -12.43
CA VAL A 129 10.06 -11.00 -12.00
C VAL A 129 10.18 -11.89 -10.79
N ASP A 130 9.37 -11.64 -9.77
CA ASP A 130 9.27 -12.48 -8.57
C ASP A 130 7.81 -12.71 -8.18
N GLY A 131 7.54 -13.89 -7.64
CA GLY A 131 6.23 -14.28 -7.13
C GLY A 131 6.16 -14.10 -5.61
N LEU A 132 5.15 -13.40 -5.13
CA LEU A 132 4.91 -13.18 -3.71
C LEU A 132 3.57 -13.79 -3.31
N ASN A 133 3.60 -14.74 -2.37
CA ASN A 133 2.41 -15.28 -1.74
C ASN A 133 2.23 -14.64 -0.36
N LEU A 134 1.18 -13.83 -0.21
CA LEU A 134 0.83 -13.20 1.05
C LEU A 134 -0.21 -14.06 1.77
N PRO A 135 0.13 -14.66 2.92
CA PRO A 135 -0.86 -15.41 3.70
C PRO A 135 -1.95 -14.46 4.21
N VAL A 136 -3.20 -14.90 4.07
CA VAL A 136 -4.37 -14.15 4.52
C VAL A 136 -5.18 -14.99 5.50
N GLN A 137 -5.94 -14.32 6.35
CA GLN A 137 -6.89 -15.00 7.23
C GLN A 137 -8.08 -15.52 6.41
N THR A 138 -8.70 -16.59 6.89
CA THR A 138 -9.97 -17.09 6.37
C THR A 138 -11.04 -16.00 6.43
N SER A 139 -11.84 -15.90 5.38
CA SER A 139 -12.94 -14.95 5.28
C SER A 139 -14.25 -15.62 5.67
N ASP A 140 -15.15 -14.85 6.29
CA ASP A 140 -16.54 -15.27 6.48
C ASP A 140 -17.34 -15.27 5.16
N ASP A 141 -16.81 -14.62 4.12
CA ASP A 141 -17.35 -14.62 2.77
C ASP A 141 -16.83 -15.84 2.00
N GLN A 142 -17.72 -16.72 1.62
CA GLN A 142 -17.42 -17.99 0.94
C GLN A 142 -16.73 -17.79 -0.42
N GLU A 143 -17.04 -16.71 -1.14
CA GLU A 143 -16.40 -16.43 -2.43
C GLU A 143 -14.94 -16.01 -2.24
N ILE A 144 -14.67 -15.15 -1.25
CA ILE A 144 -13.32 -14.72 -0.90
C ILE A 144 -12.52 -15.90 -0.33
N GLU A 145 -13.14 -16.71 0.53
CA GLU A 145 -12.51 -17.91 1.09
C GLU A 145 -12.06 -18.86 -0.01
N ASN A 146 -12.96 -19.21 -0.93
CA ASN A 146 -12.65 -20.08 -2.05
C ASN A 146 -11.59 -19.48 -3.01
N ALA A 147 -11.65 -18.18 -3.27
CA ALA A 147 -10.72 -17.51 -4.15
C ALA A 147 -9.28 -17.42 -3.57
N THR A 148 -9.14 -17.42 -2.25
CA THR A 148 -7.83 -17.34 -1.59
C THR A 148 -7.26 -18.70 -1.20
N TYR A 149 -8.07 -19.78 -1.23
CA TYR A 149 -7.63 -21.09 -0.80
C TYR A 149 -6.69 -21.76 -1.80
N ASN A 150 -5.52 -22.12 -1.34
CA ASN A 150 -4.56 -22.92 -2.10
C ASN A 150 -4.58 -24.38 -1.61
N GLY A 151 -5.22 -25.26 -2.39
CA GLY A 151 -5.38 -26.67 -2.03
C GLY A 151 -4.08 -27.45 -1.95
N TRP A 152 -2.99 -26.99 -2.60
CA TRP A 152 -1.68 -27.62 -2.54
C TRP A 152 -1.00 -27.39 -1.18
N LEU A 153 -1.09 -26.17 -0.66
CA LEU A 153 -0.48 -25.78 0.62
C LEU A 153 -1.47 -25.90 1.79
N SER A 154 -2.76 -26.13 1.51
CA SER A 154 -3.84 -26.16 2.51
C SER A 154 -3.93 -24.86 3.34
N GLU A 155 -3.63 -23.74 2.72
CA GLU A 155 -3.62 -22.42 3.35
C GLU A 155 -4.22 -21.37 2.41
N HIS A 156 -4.57 -20.20 2.97
CA HIS A 156 -5.13 -19.08 2.22
C HIS A 156 -4.05 -18.06 1.88
N PHE A 157 -3.92 -17.73 0.59
CA PHE A 157 -2.95 -16.75 0.08
C PHE A 157 -3.58 -15.79 -0.93
N VAL A 158 -3.01 -14.61 -0.99
CA VAL A 158 -3.12 -13.71 -2.14
C VAL A 158 -1.79 -13.76 -2.88
N SER A 159 -1.81 -14.30 -4.08
CA SER A 159 -0.62 -14.39 -4.93
C SER A 159 -0.46 -13.11 -5.75
N SER A 160 0.73 -12.54 -5.71
CA SER A 160 1.08 -11.33 -6.46
C SER A 160 2.35 -11.57 -7.25
N VAL A 161 2.44 -11.00 -8.44
CA VAL A 161 3.66 -11.01 -9.25
C VAL A 161 4.27 -9.62 -9.18
N LEU A 162 5.51 -9.54 -8.74
CA LEU A 162 6.28 -8.30 -8.64
C LEU A 162 7.25 -8.23 -9.81
N VAL A 163 7.32 -7.09 -10.47
CA VAL A 163 8.30 -6.81 -11.52
C VAL A 163 9.20 -5.69 -11.05
N PHE A 164 10.51 -5.91 -11.12
CA PHE A 164 11.53 -4.99 -10.65
C PHE A 164 12.29 -4.38 -11.82
N SER A 165 12.45 -3.06 -11.82
CA SER A 165 13.29 -2.35 -12.77
C SER A 165 14.76 -2.36 -12.33
N PRO A 166 15.72 -2.44 -13.26
CA PRO A 166 17.15 -2.31 -12.96
C PRO A 166 17.58 -0.88 -12.60
N LYS A 167 16.71 0.13 -12.80
CA LYS A 167 17.00 1.55 -12.55
C LYS A 167 16.94 1.94 -11.07
N GLY A 168 17.19 1.09 -10.14
CA GLY A 168 17.27 1.29 -8.69
C GLY A 168 16.45 2.49 -8.15
N GLY A 169 15.38 2.24 -7.41
CA GLY A 169 14.48 3.28 -6.87
C GLY A 169 13.16 3.44 -7.61
N GLN A 170 13.05 3.00 -8.85
CA GLN A 170 11.80 2.83 -9.58
C GLN A 170 11.54 1.34 -9.76
N SER A 171 10.97 0.72 -8.76
CA SER A 171 10.49 -0.66 -8.87
C SER A 171 9.12 -0.64 -9.54
N PHE A 172 8.99 -1.32 -10.67
CA PHE A 172 7.67 -1.63 -11.22
C PHE A 172 7.06 -2.72 -10.35
N ILE A 173 6.02 -2.42 -9.63
CA ILE A 173 5.24 -3.44 -8.93
C ILE A 173 3.96 -3.64 -9.72
N LEU A 174 3.94 -4.65 -10.58
CA LEU A 174 2.71 -5.16 -11.16
C LEU A 174 2.20 -6.26 -10.21
N ALA A 175 1.25 -5.92 -9.37
CA ALA A 175 0.52 -6.92 -8.61
C ALA A 175 -0.60 -7.47 -9.50
N PHE A 176 -0.41 -8.66 -10.05
CA PHE A 176 -1.52 -9.46 -10.56
C PHE A 176 -1.98 -10.36 -9.43
N THR A 177 -3.19 -10.15 -8.95
CA THR A 177 -3.83 -11.12 -8.07
C THR A 177 -4.31 -12.26 -8.97
N LEU A 178 -3.64 -13.39 -8.90
CA LEU A 178 -4.14 -14.63 -9.49
C LEU A 178 -5.07 -15.24 -8.45
N CYS A 179 -6.36 -15.16 -8.71
CA CYS A 179 -7.36 -15.97 -8.03
C CYS A 179 -7.42 -17.36 -8.64
#